data_4f4da1e89b5b1c42f46f96de1d832438
#
_entry.id   4f4da1e89b5b1c42f46f96de1d832438
#
_cell.length_a   1.000
_cell.length_b   1.000
_cell.length_c   1.000
_cell.angle_alpha   90.00
_cell.angle_beta   90.00
_cell.angle_gamma   90.00
#
_symmetry.space_group_name_H-M   'P 1'
#
loop_
_entity.id
_entity.type
_entity.pdbx_description
1 polymer ?
#
loop_
_entity_poly.entity_id
_entity_poly.type
_entity_poly.pdbx_seq_one_letter_code
_entity_poly.pdbx_strand_id
1 'polypeptide(L)'
;MGEKNLEYHVYDTREQWLEARKNTVGASSLAHFIATEQLPSPPPNVPAVQSAIQFGSIWEPMIVKLYAEHLQLDVASKNTPLSDLTAGHLAWYDNSFYTDGRMHVSLDAAYRDRDGILHTVEVKTGGKPSYAFLTAMQHRQYYAQAQLEARMVGAKYAEIIYAQRPNDWERLSPDAITEHIRKTLYIVFVNDIMEQDAVDRWYDAYKKSENDGSEDGLPLMSEVLEAKERYERAKERLTMWLNDHPGERVHCNGHVARLVETSRTTTDYATLFGQHPEIDLKPFQKTSKAIRLSIVKEKKNA
;
A
#
# COMPACT_ATOMS: atom_id res chain seq x y z
N MET A 1 4.90 6.33 -28.50
CA MET A 1 4.13 5.49 -27.56
C MET A 1 2.69 5.57 -28.01
N GLY A 2 2.09 4.44 -28.49
CA GLY A 2 0.68 4.44 -28.86
C GLY A 2 -0.15 4.69 -27.61
N GLU A 3 -1.13 5.57 -27.72
CA GLU A 3 -2.16 5.73 -26.69
C GLU A 3 -2.76 4.35 -26.43
N LYS A 4 -2.56 3.82 -25.23
CA LYS A 4 -3.28 2.62 -24.80
C LYS A 4 -4.75 3.00 -24.76
N ASN A 5 -5.58 2.31 -25.54
CA ASN A 5 -7.04 2.44 -25.44
C ASN A 5 -7.44 1.92 -24.06
N LEU A 6 -7.65 2.83 -23.14
CA LEU A 6 -8.18 2.51 -21.82
C LEU A 6 -9.71 2.54 -21.92
N GLU A 7 -10.32 1.39 -21.69
CA GLU A 7 -11.78 1.24 -21.71
C GLU A 7 -12.34 1.36 -20.27
N TYR A 8 -13.46 2.04 -20.13
CA TYR A 8 -14.18 2.17 -18.87
C TYR A 8 -15.50 1.42 -18.93
N HIS A 9 -15.73 0.56 -17.95
CA HIS A 9 -16.90 -0.28 -17.85
C HIS A 9 -17.61 -0.09 -16.51
N VAL A 10 -18.95 -0.03 -16.55
CA VAL A 10 -19.82 0.06 -15.37
C VAL A 10 -20.87 -1.04 -15.48
N TYR A 11 -21.18 -1.69 -14.38
CA TYR A 11 -22.12 -2.78 -14.30
C TYR A 11 -23.21 -2.53 -13.26
N ASP A 12 -24.41 -3.02 -13.56
CA ASP A 12 -25.58 -2.84 -12.67
C ASP A 12 -25.46 -3.72 -11.42
N THR A 13 -24.83 -4.91 -11.56
CA THR A 13 -24.68 -5.84 -10.45
C THR A 13 -23.22 -6.25 -10.21
N ARG A 14 -22.96 -6.63 -8.95
CA ARG A 14 -21.64 -7.16 -8.58
C ARG A 14 -21.27 -8.45 -9.33
N GLU A 15 -22.24 -9.30 -9.62
CA GLU A 15 -22.05 -10.56 -10.35
C GLU A 15 -21.58 -10.31 -11.78
N GLN A 16 -22.22 -9.37 -12.50
CA GLN A 16 -21.80 -8.94 -13.83
C GLN A 16 -20.39 -8.38 -13.82
N TRP A 17 -20.08 -7.52 -12.85
CA TRP A 17 -18.78 -6.94 -12.68
C TRP A 17 -17.69 -7.99 -12.38
N LEU A 18 -17.97 -8.99 -11.52
CA LEU A 18 -17.05 -10.07 -11.23
C LEU A 18 -16.80 -10.95 -12.47
N GLU A 19 -17.86 -11.24 -13.26
CA GLU A 19 -17.74 -12.05 -14.48
C GLU A 19 -16.86 -11.35 -15.53
N ALA A 20 -17.10 -10.07 -15.75
CA ALA A 20 -16.36 -9.29 -16.76
C ALA A 20 -14.85 -9.20 -16.47
N ARG A 21 -14.43 -9.29 -15.21
CA ARG A 21 -13.03 -9.21 -14.78
C ARG A 21 -12.24 -10.51 -14.93
N LYS A 22 -12.89 -11.66 -15.15
CA LYS A 22 -12.23 -12.98 -15.12
C LYS A 22 -11.11 -13.14 -16.15
N ASN A 23 -11.19 -12.44 -17.27
CA ASN A 23 -10.22 -12.58 -18.36
C ASN A 23 -9.03 -11.60 -18.27
N THR A 24 -8.97 -10.79 -17.25
CA THR A 24 -7.92 -9.79 -17.06
C THR A 24 -7.32 -9.88 -15.66
N VAL A 25 -6.07 -9.44 -15.49
CA VAL A 25 -5.40 -9.44 -14.19
C VAL A 25 -5.77 -8.17 -13.42
N GLY A 26 -6.33 -8.32 -12.22
CA GLY A 26 -6.66 -7.19 -11.36
C GLY A 26 -5.42 -6.55 -10.74
N ALA A 27 -5.40 -5.23 -10.62
CA ALA A 27 -4.31 -4.50 -9.94
C ALA A 27 -4.06 -5.02 -8.52
N SER A 28 -5.10 -5.33 -7.75
CA SER A 28 -4.97 -5.91 -6.41
C SER A 28 -4.29 -7.30 -6.41
N SER A 29 -4.58 -8.13 -7.43
CA SER A 29 -3.96 -9.45 -7.61
C SER A 29 -2.49 -9.33 -7.97
N LEU A 30 -2.17 -8.45 -8.92
CA LEU A 30 -0.78 -8.18 -9.29
C LEU A 30 0.00 -7.55 -8.14
N ALA A 31 -0.60 -6.64 -7.38
CA ALA A 31 0.00 -6.03 -6.20
C ALA A 31 0.28 -7.07 -5.09
N HIS A 32 -0.61 -8.03 -4.90
CA HIS A 32 -0.36 -9.16 -4.00
C HIS A 32 0.87 -9.95 -4.45
N PHE A 33 0.95 -10.28 -5.73
CA PHE A 33 2.10 -10.99 -6.31
C PHE A 33 3.41 -10.19 -6.17
N ILE A 34 3.40 -8.89 -6.43
CA ILE A 34 4.56 -7.99 -6.22
C ILE A 34 5.03 -8.01 -4.77
N ALA A 35 4.10 -8.10 -3.82
CA ALA A 35 4.43 -8.06 -2.40
C ALA A 35 4.91 -9.40 -1.85
N THR A 36 4.38 -10.52 -2.36
CA THR A 36 4.53 -11.86 -1.77
C THR A 36 5.21 -12.88 -2.70
N GLU A 37 5.27 -12.57 -3.99
CA GLU A 37 5.69 -13.50 -5.06
C GLU A 37 4.79 -14.75 -5.15
N GLN A 38 3.57 -14.66 -4.60
CA GLN A 38 2.57 -15.72 -4.60
C GLN A 38 1.31 -15.27 -5.33
N LEU A 39 0.64 -16.19 -6.02
CA LEU A 39 -0.67 -15.93 -6.59
C LEU A 39 -1.69 -15.71 -5.47
N PRO A 40 -2.65 -14.77 -5.64
CA PRO A 40 -3.63 -14.50 -4.61
C PRO A 40 -4.53 -15.70 -4.37
N SER A 41 -4.82 -15.97 -3.11
CA SER A 41 -5.81 -16.94 -2.69
C SER A 41 -7.06 -16.26 -2.13
N PRO A 42 -8.23 -16.90 -2.19
CA PRO A 42 -9.44 -16.37 -1.57
C PRO A 42 -9.20 -16.06 -0.08
N PRO A 43 -9.80 -14.98 0.45
CA PRO A 43 -9.68 -14.66 1.86
C PRO A 43 -10.26 -15.78 2.73
N PRO A 44 -9.66 -16.04 3.89
CA PRO A 44 -10.16 -17.07 4.80
C PRO A 44 -11.63 -16.83 5.19
N ASN A 45 -12.44 -17.88 5.17
CA ASN A 45 -13.83 -17.80 5.61
C ASN A 45 -13.93 -17.90 7.15
N VAL A 46 -13.37 -16.89 7.83
CA VAL A 46 -13.48 -16.77 9.30
C VAL A 46 -14.27 -15.50 9.65
N PRO A 47 -15.09 -15.52 10.72
CA PRO A 47 -16.01 -14.42 11.06
C PRO A 47 -15.33 -13.05 11.14
N ALA A 48 -14.15 -12.97 11.73
CA ALA A 48 -13.42 -11.71 11.88
C ALA A 48 -12.99 -11.10 10.53
N VAL A 49 -12.60 -11.94 9.55
CA VAL A 49 -12.24 -11.50 8.20
C VAL A 49 -13.48 -11.07 7.43
N GLN A 50 -14.57 -11.83 7.53
CA GLN A 50 -15.83 -11.50 6.88
C GLN A 50 -16.43 -10.19 7.42
N SER A 51 -16.40 -9.97 8.73
CA SER A 51 -16.81 -8.69 9.36
C SER A 51 -15.94 -7.52 8.89
N ALA A 52 -14.63 -7.73 8.70
CA ALA A 52 -13.75 -6.69 8.16
C ALA A 52 -14.08 -6.32 6.71
N ILE A 53 -14.31 -7.32 5.86
CA ILE A 53 -14.71 -7.12 4.46
C ILE A 53 -16.05 -6.41 4.39
N GLN A 54 -17.03 -6.85 5.20
CA GLN A 54 -18.36 -6.24 5.24
C GLN A 54 -18.30 -4.78 5.69
N PHE A 55 -17.51 -4.46 6.72
CA PHE A 55 -17.29 -3.09 7.16
C PHE A 55 -16.75 -2.22 6.01
N GLY A 56 -15.70 -2.67 5.33
CA GLY A 56 -15.14 -1.98 4.17
C GLY A 56 -16.21 -1.66 3.13
N SER A 57 -16.91 -2.69 2.65
CA SER A 57 -17.92 -2.53 1.60
C SER A 57 -19.10 -1.59 1.97
N ILE A 58 -19.50 -1.58 3.24
CA ILE A 58 -20.62 -0.73 3.69
C ILE A 58 -20.17 0.73 3.86
N TRP A 59 -18.96 0.94 4.40
CA TRP A 59 -18.54 2.26 4.85
C TRP A 59 -17.62 2.99 3.87
N GLU A 60 -17.14 2.34 2.82
CA GLU A 60 -16.29 2.94 1.80
C GLU A 60 -16.88 4.22 1.20
N PRO A 61 -18.17 4.30 0.78
CA PRO A 61 -18.73 5.54 0.24
C PRO A 61 -18.72 6.70 1.26
N MET A 62 -18.92 6.38 2.55
CA MET A 62 -18.86 7.38 3.62
C MET A 62 -17.42 7.84 3.87
N ILE A 63 -16.46 6.92 3.85
CA ILE A 63 -15.04 7.23 3.99
C ILE A 63 -14.61 8.18 2.88
N VAL A 64 -14.97 7.89 1.63
CA VAL A 64 -14.68 8.75 0.47
C VAL A 64 -15.30 10.13 0.63
N LYS A 65 -16.55 10.21 1.11
CA LYS A 65 -17.22 11.50 1.38
C LYS A 65 -16.49 12.32 2.45
N LEU A 66 -16.11 11.70 3.56
CA LEU A 66 -15.35 12.36 4.63
C LEU A 66 -13.98 12.85 4.13
N TYR A 67 -13.38 12.09 3.21
CA TYR A 67 -12.14 12.49 2.58
C TYR A 67 -12.33 13.70 1.64
N ALA A 68 -13.39 13.72 0.83
CA ALA A 68 -13.73 14.88 0.01
C ALA A 68 -13.96 16.14 0.87
N GLU A 69 -14.69 16.01 2.00
CA GLU A 69 -14.86 17.09 2.98
C GLU A 69 -13.52 17.61 3.51
N HIS A 70 -12.59 16.70 3.84
CA HIS A 70 -11.24 17.05 4.30
C HIS A 70 -10.46 17.85 3.26
N LEU A 71 -10.54 17.46 1.98
CA LEU A 71 -9.87 18.15 0.87
C LEU A 71 -10.64 19.39 0.36
N GLN A 72 -11.84 19.64 0.87
CA GLN A 72 -12.75 20.70 0.39
C GLN A 72 -13.06 20.54 -1.12
N LEU A 73 -13.35 19.30 -1.54
CA LEU A 73 -13.75 18.96 -2.90
C LEU A 73 -15.26 18.71 -2.97
N ASP A 74 -15.86 19.03 -4.09
CA ASP A 74 -17.23 18.65 -4.39
C ASP A 74 -17.28 17.16 -4.79
N VAL A 75 -18.33 16.46 -4.33
CA VAL A 75 -18.54 15.06 -4.67
C VAL A 75 -19.29 14.96 -5.99
N ALA A 76 -18.64 14.43 -7.01
CA ALA A 76 -19.26 14.13 -8.29
C ALA A 76 -20.23 12.92 -8.19
N SER A 77 -20.98 12.66 -9.25
CA SER A 77 -21.83 11.48 -9.33
C SER A 77 -20.99 10.20 -9.23
N LYS A 78 -21.60 9.15 -8.67
CA LYS A 78 -20.99 7.81 -8.65
C LYS A 78 -20.64 7.37 -10.07
N ASN A 79 -19.48 6.74 -10.22
CA ASN A 79 -18.99 6.21 -11.50
C ASN A 79 -18.82 7.28 -12.60
N THR A 80 -18.59 8.55 -12.24
CA THR A 80 -18.21 9.57 -13.22
C THR A 80 -16.91 9.16 -13.91
N PRO A 81 -16.89 9.02 -15.25
CA PRO A 81 -15.66 8.70 -15.97
C PRO A 81 -14.56 9.73 -15.69
N LEU A 82 -13.29 9.27 -15.65
CA LEU A 82 -12.16 10.18 -15.39
C LEU A 82 -12.02 11.29 -16.45
N SER A 83 -12.49 11.04 -17.69
CA SER A 83 -12.58 12.05 -18.75
C SER A 83 -13.51 13.20 -18.41
N ASP A 84 -14.56 12.92 -17.64
CA ASP A 84 -15.64 13.87 -17.31
C ASP A 84 -15.43 14.50 -15.92
N LEU A 85 -14.43 14.00 -15.18
CA LEU A 85 -14.10 14.50 -13.85
C LEU A 85 -13.42 15.87 -13.97
N THR A 86 -14.06 16.90 -13.41
CA THR A 86 -13.58 18.28 -13.47
C THR A 86 -12.75 18.68 -12.25
N ALA A 87 -11.96 19.75 -12.37
CA ALA A 87 -11.14 20.27 -11.28
C ALA A 87 -11.99 20.61 -10.04
N GLY A 88 -11.48 20.30 -8.87
CA GLY A 88 -12.18 20.51 -7.60
C GLY A 88 -13.23 19.45 -7.25
N HIS A 89 -13.34 18.37 -8.05
CA HIS A 89 -14.32 17.30 -7.83
C HIS A 89 -13.68 15.96 -7.56
N LEU A 90 -14.30 15.17 -6.68
CA LEU A 90 -13.99 13.80 -6.37
C LEU A 90 -15.13 12.89 -6.80
N ALA A 91 -14.83 11.82 -7.55
CA ALA A 91 -15.75 10.74 -7.88
C ALA A 91 -15.40 9.48 -7.09
N TRP A 92 -16.42 8.71 -6.70
CA TRP A 92 -16.28 7.38 -6.15
C TRP A 92 -16.85 6.34 -7.10
N TYR A 93 -16.32 5.14 -7.03
CA TYR A 93 -16.59 4.08 -7.99
C TYR A 93 -17.16 2.84 -7.30
N ASP A 94 -18.06 2.16 -8.00
CA ASP A 94 -18.67 0.91 -7.54
C ASP A 94 -19.09 0.08 -8.74
N ASN A 95 -18.78 -1.22 -8.71
CA ASN A 95 -19.04 -2.15 -9.80
C ASN A 95 -18.55 -1.65 -11.16
N SER A 96 -17.40 -0.99 -11.17
CA SER A 96 -16.77 -0.45 -12.37
C SER A 96 -15.28 -0.74 -12.41
N PHE A 97 -14.68 -0.67 -13.60
CA PHE A 97 -13.25 -0.78 -13.76
C PHE A 97 -12.77 -0.13 -15.06
N TYR A 98 -11.50 0.22 -15.08
CA TYR A 98 -10.74 0.57 -16.29
C TYR A 98 -9.90 -0.62 -16.73
N THR A 99 -9.78 -0.86 -18.03
CA THR A 99 -8.97 -1.96 -18.58
C THR A 99 -8.23 -1.58 -19.85
N ASP A 100 -7.05 -2.14 -20.03
CA ASP A 100 -6.28 -2.10 -21.28
C ASP A 100 -6.38 -3.44 -22.05
N GLY A 101 -7.32 -4.30 -21.67
CA GLY A 101 -7.52 -5.65 -22.21
C GLY A 101 -6.62 -6.72 -21.57
N ARG A 102 -5.53 -6.35 -20.90
CA ARG A 102 -4.64 -7.27 -20.15
C ARG A 102 -4.89 -7.20 -18.65
N MET A 103 -4.97 -6.00 -18.15
CA MET A 103 -5.19 -5.70 -16.74
C MET A 103 -6.47 -4.89 -16.56
N HIS A 104 -6.98 -4.92 -15.34
CA HIS A 104 -8.04 -4.01 -14.92
C HIS A 104 -7.72 -3.38 -13.57
N VAL A 105 -8.21 -2.16 -13.38
CA VAL A 105 -8.20 -1.44 -12.11
C VAL A 105 -9.61 -1.02 -11.74
N SER A 106 -10.03 -1.35 -10.53
CA SER A 106 -11.27 -0.85 -9.95
C SER A 106 -10.89 0.18 -8.90
N LEU A 107 -11.07 1.44 -9.24
CA LEU A 107 -10.77 2.54 -8.33
C LEU A 107 -11.82 2.57 -7.21
N ASP A 108 -11.42 2.91 -5.99
CA ASP A 108 -12.35 3.26 -4.92
C ASP A 108 -12.81 4.72 -5.09
N ALA A 109 -11.85 5.62 -5.36
CA ALA A 109 -12.15 7.00 -5.72
C ALA A 109 -11.03 7.61 -6.58
N ALA A 110 -11.36 8.73 -7.23
CA ALA A 110 -10.39 9.59 -7.89
C ALA A 110 -10.85 11.03 -7.82
N TYR A 111 -9.90 11.98 -7.88
CA TYR A 111 -10.24 13.39 -7.93
C TYR A 111 -9.29 14.17 -8.84
N ARG A 112 -9.77 15.33 -9.32
CA ARG A 112 -8.88 16.33 -9.86
C ARG A 112 -8.75 17.45 -8.85
N ASP A 113 -7.51 17.79 -8.51
CA ASP A 113 -7.25 18.94 -7.67
C ASP A 113 -7.65 20.25 -8.37
N ARG A 114 -7.44 21.39 -7.71
CA ARG A 114 -7.79 22.70 -8.28
C ARG A 114 -7.00 23.07 -9.52
N ASP A 115 -5.82 22.45 -9.70
CA ASP A 115 -4.96 22.62 -10.88
C ASP A 115 -5.32 21.62 -12.00
N GLY A 116 -6.35 20.79 -11.79
CA GLY A 116 -6.82 19.77 -12.73
C GLY A 116 -5.97 18.50 -12.76
N ILE A 117 -5.01 18.35 -11.84
CA ILE A 117 -4.15 17.18 -11.74
C ILE A 117 -4.96 16.00 -11.20
N LEU A 118 -4.87 14.86 -11.89
CA LEU A 118 -5.56 13.63 -11.51
C LEU A 118 -4.82 12.89 -10.39
N HIS A 119 -5.58 12.53 -9.35
CA HIS A 119 -5.19 11.69 -8.24
C HIS A 119 -6.07 10.46 -8.18
N THR A 120 -5.53 9.29 -7.87
CA THR A 120 -6.29 8.09 -7.48
C THR A 120 -6.27 7.93 -5.97
N VAL A 121 -7.33 7.37 -5.44
CA VAL A 121 -7.50 7.15 -4.00
C VAL A 121 -7.90 5.71 -3.76
N GLU A 122 -7.09 5.00 -3.01
CA GLU A 122 -7.35 3.63 -2.55
C GLU A 122 -7.84 3.67 -1.11
N VAL A 123 -8.96 3.04 -0.81
CA VAL A 123 -9.57 2.99 0.52
C VAL A 123 -9.18 1.68 1.22
N LYS A 124 -8.65 1.79 2.41
CA LYS A 124 -8.38 0.63 3.26
C LYS A 124 -9.02 0.79 4.62
N THR A 125 -9.56 -0.30 5.14
CA THR A 125 -10.17 -0.36 6.46
C THR A 125 -9.54 -1.46 7.30
N GLY A 126 -9.46 -1.26 8.62
CA GLY A 126 -8.91 -2.26 9.52
C GLY A 126 -8.86 -1.82 10.97
N GLY A 127 -8.11 -2.53 11.80
CA GLY A 127 -7.84 -2.13 13.17
C GLY A 127 -6.96 -0.88 13.26
N LYS A 128 -6.50 -0.52 14.46
CA LYS A 128 -5.58 0.61 14.63
C LYS A 128 -4.32 0.40 13.80
N PRO A 129 -3.99 1.31 12.88
CA PRO A 129 -2.81 1.15 12.04
C PRO A 129 -1.54 1.23 12.88
N SER A 130 -0.58 0.34 12.63
CA SER A 130 0.75 0.49 13.20
C SER A 130 1.52 1.58 12.47
N TYR A 131 2.58 2.13 13.10
CA TYR A 131 3.49 3.06 12.42
C TYR A 131 4.07 2.45 11.12
N ALA A 132 4.26 1.15 11.11
CA ALA A 132 4.74 0.41 9.97
C ALA A 132 3.71 0.33 8.82
N PHE A 133 2.42 0.47 9.10
CA PHE A 133 1.39 0.65 8.06
C PHE A 133 1.57 1.97 7.33
N LEU A 134 1.89 3.02 8.05
CA LEU A 134 2.07 4.36 7.51
C LEU A 134 3.42 4.53 6.76
N THR A 135 4.27 3.52 6.82
CA THR A 135 5.53 3.47 6.06
C THR A 135 5.44 2.32 5.06
N ALA A 136 5.68 2.59 3.79
CA ALA A 136 5.55 1.65 2.66
C ALA A 136 6.19 0.25 2.86
N MET A 137 6.96 0.05 3.93
CA MET A 137 7.76 -1.16 4.16
C MET A 137 6.94 -2.39 4.60
N GLN A 138 5.79 -2.24 5.26
CA GLN A 138 4.97 -3.39 5.71
C GLN A 138 3.70 -3.60 4.87
N HIS A 139 3.31 -2.63 4.05
CA HIS A 139 2.14 -2.75 3.18
C HIS A 139 2.51 -2.59 1.71
N ARG A 140 3.57 -3.27 1.29
CA ARG A 140 4.01 -3.31 -0.12
C ARG A 140 2.84 -3.59 -1.06
N GLN A 141 1.90 -4.44 -0.66
CA GLN A 141 0.72 -4.76 -1.47
C GLN A 141 -0.17 -3.54 -1.73
N TYR A 142 -0.56 -2.79 -0.70
CA TYR A 142 -1.45 -1.63 -0.87
C TYR A 142 -0.75 -0.50 -1.61
N TYR A 143 0.55 -0.32 -1.33
CA TYR A 143 1.36 0.65 -2.03
C TYR A 143 1.52 0.30 -3.51
N ALA A 144 1.80 -0.96 -3.83
CA ALA A 144 1.87 -1.44 -5.20
C ALA A 144 0.52 -1.35 -5.92
N GLN A 145 -0.60 -1.64 -5.23
CA GLN A 145 -1.94 -1.50 -5.80
C GLN A 145 -2.21 -0.05 -6.20
N ALA A 146 -2.01 0.90 -5.30
CA ALA A 146 -2.21 2.33 -5.59
C ALA A 146 -1.31 2.83 -6.74
N GLN A 147 -0.06 2.37 -6.81
CA GLN A 147 0.84 2.68 -7.93
C GLN A 147 0.34 2.12 -9.27
N LEU A 148 -0.13 0.86 -9.29
CA LEU A 148 -0.66 0.21 -10.50
C LEU A 148 -1.92 0.91 -10.99
N GLU A 149 -2.81 1.27 -10.08
CA GLU A 149 -4.05 1.99 -10.39
C GLU A 149 -3.75 3.36 -10.98
N ALA A 150 -2.91 4.16 -10.32
CA ALA A 150 -2.51 5.46 -10.82
C ALA A 150 -1.81 5.36 -12.19
N ARG A 151 -0.91 4.40 -12.35
CA ARG A 151 -0.20 4.20 -13.62
C ARG A 151 -1.14 3.86 -14.76
N MET A 152 -2.10 3.00 -14.50
CA MET A 152 -3.02 2.54 -15.54
C MET A 152 -3.93 3.66 -16.04
N VAL A 153 -4.44 4.50 -15.15
CA VAL A 153 -5.33 5.60 -15.52
C VAL A 153 -4.62 6.92 -15.82
N GLY A 154 -3.28 6.92 -15.77
CA GLY A 154 -2.48 8.12 -16.05
C GLY A 154 -2.58 9.19 -14.96
N ALA A 155 -2.89 8.81 -13.72
CA ALA A 155 -2.86 9.73 -12.59
C ALA A 155 -1.42 10.09 -12.23
N LYS A 156 -1.21 11.34 -11.84
CA LYS A 156 0.10 11.83 -11.41
C LYS A 156 0.43 11.43 -9.99
N TYR A 157 -0.58 11.29 -9.15
CA TYR A 157 -0.43 10.96 -7.73
C TYR A 157 -1.43 9.87 -7.35
N ALA A 158 -1.06 9.11 -6.33
CA ALA A 158 -1.96 8.17 -5.67
C ALA A 158 -1.93 8.37 -4.16
N GLU A 159 -3.03 8.07 -3.52
CA GLU A 159 -3.20 8.19 -2.09
C GLU A 159 -3.88 6.95 -1.54
N ILE A 160 -3.47 6.52 -0.37
CA ILE A 160 -4.14 5.47 0.37
C ILE A 160 -4.78 6.12 1.57
N ILE A 161 -6.10 6.09 1.65
CA ILE A 161 -6.82 6.50 2.84
C ILE A 161 -7.17 5.28 3.68
N TYR A 162 -6.80 5.33 4.94
CA TYR A 162 -7.05 4.25 5.88
C TYR A 162 -8.00 4.71 6.96
N ALA A 163 -9.15 4.04 7.07
CA ALA A 163 -10.12 4.26 8.13
C ALA A 163 -10.06 3.15 9.17
N GLN A 164 -9.90 3.51 10.43
CA GLN A 164 -9.93 2.54 11.50
C GLN A 164 -11.35 2.04 11.72
N ARG A 165 -11.55 0.74 11.63
CA ARG A 165 -12.78 0.08 11.98
C ARG A 165 -12.95 0.08 13.50
N PRO A 166 -14.06 0.59 14.06
CA PRO A 166 -14.33 0.46 15.49
C PRO A 166 -14.51 -1.01 15.88
N ASN A 167 -14.12 -1.37 17.09
CA ASN A 167 -14.52 -2.64 17.66
C ASN A 167 -16.05 -2.67 17.81
N ASP A 168 -16.65 -3.83 17.65
CA ASP A 168 -18.11 -4.03 17.77
C ASP A 168 -18.95 -3.06 16.91
N TRP A 169 -18.44 -2.70 15.73
CA TRP A 169 -19.05 -1.70 14.83
C TRP A 169 -20.51 -2.03 14.49
N GLU A 170 -20.86 -3.32 14.44
CA GLU A 170 -22.23 -3.80 14.17
C GLU A 170 -23.25 -3.34 15.25
N ARG A 171 -22.78 -2.90 16.42
CA ARG A 171 -23.59 -2.43 17.54
C ARG A 171 -23.65 -0.91 17.66
N LEU A 172 -22.82 -0.22 16.89
CA LEU A 172 -22.74 1.24 16.93
C LEU A 172 -23.78 1.88 16.00
N SER A 173 -24.23 3.08 16.34
CA SER A 173 -25.03 3.87 15.41
C SER A 173 -24.20 4.37 14.23
N PRO A 174 -24.82 4.62 13.07
CA PRO A 174 -24.13 5.19 11.91
C PRO A 174 -23.37 6.49 12.25
N ASP A 175 -23.96 7.36 13.07
CA ASP A 175 -23.32 8.62 13.48
C ASP A 175 -22.07 8.37 14.32
N ALA A 176 -22.12 7.40 15.25
CA ALA A 176 -20.96 7.05 16.07
C ALA A 176 -19.82 6.47 15.22
N ILE A 177 -20.14 5.65 14.21
CA ILE A 177 -19.15 5.11 13.27
C ILE A 177 -18.56 6.23 12.42
N THR A 178 -19.40 7.11 11.87
CA THR A 178 -18.97 8.26 11.06
C THR A 178 -18.01 9.16 11.84
N GLU A 179 -18.35 9.48 13.09
CA GLU A 179 -17.50 10.30 13.95
C GLU A 179 -16.18 9.59 14.30
N HIS A 180 -16.21 8.26 14.51
CA HIS A 180 -15.01 7.47 14.73
C HIS A 180 -14.10 7.48 13.51
N ILE A 181 -14.64 7.25 12.31
CA ILE A 181 -13.89 7.30 11.04
C ILE A 181 -13.28 8.69 10.86
N ARG A 182 -14.05 9.77 11.06
CA ARG A 182 -13.56 11.15 10.96
C ARG A 182 -12.33 11.42 11.82
N LYS A 183 -12.31 10.88 13.04
CA LYS A 183 -11.18 11.02 13.99
C LYS A 183 -9.99 10.13 13.68
N THR A 184 -10.18 9.06 12.92
CA THR A 184 -9.19 8.02 12.71
C THR A 184 -8.84 7.80 11.24
N LEU A 185 -9.11 8.79 10.39
CA LEU A 185 -8.73 8.78 8.99
C LEU A 185 -7.23 9.10 8.88
N TYR A 186 -6.48 8.21 8.24
CA TYR A 186 -5.06 8.40 7.93
C TYR A 186 -4.87 8.48 6.42
N ILE A 187 -3.97 9.34 5.98
CA ILE A 187 -3.64 9.54 4.57
C ILE A 187 -2.18 9.17 4.36
N VAL A 188 -1.94 8.32 3.38
CA VAL A 188 -0.60 7.92 2.95
C VAL A 188 -0.43 8.33 1.49
N PHE A 189 0.49 9.24 1.22
CA PHE A 189 0.82 9.66 -0.14
C PHE A 189 1.77 8.65 -0.79
N VAL A 190 1.45 8.29 -2.03
CA VAL A 190 2.26 7.43 -2.89
C VAL A 190 2.93 8.32 -3.93
N ASN A 191 4.18 8.69 -3.65
CA ASN A 191 4.89 9.70 -4.46
C ASN A 191 5.56 9.12 -5.71
N ASP A 192 5.87 7.81 -5.68
CA ASP A 192 6.61 7.14 -6.76
C ASP A 192 5.66 6.22 -7.53
N ILE A 193 5.10 6.72 -8.63
CA ILE A 193 4.25 5.88 -9.49
C ILE A 193 5.13 4.94 -10.32
N MET A 194 4.80 3.66 -10.27
CA MET A 194 5.56 2.61 -10.94
C MET A 194 5.68 2.87 -12.46
N GLU A 195 6.88 2.73 -12.99
CA GLU A 195 7.13 2.88 -14.41
C GLU A 195 6.50 1.73 -15.23
N GLN A 196 6.07 2.02 -16.46
CA GLN A 196 5.36 1.04 -17.30
C GLN A 196 6.17 -0.25 -17.51
N ASP A 197 7.47 -0.13 -17.74
CA ASP A 197 8.35 -1.31 -17.92
C ASP A 197 8.41 -2.20 -16.68
N ALA A 198 8.26 -1.61 -15.49
CA ALA A 198 8.17 -2.38 -14.25
C ALA A 198 6.82 -3.11 -14.14
N VAL A 199 5.73 -2.45 -14.51
CA VAL A 199 4.40 -3.06 -14.58
C VAL A 199 4.40 -4.24 -15.54
N ASP A 200 4.95 -4.05 -16.75
CA ASP A 200 5.00 -5.10 -17.77
C ASP A 200 5.82 -6.32 -17.30
N ARG A 201 6.99 -6.10 -16.67
CA ARG A 201 7.79 -7.21 -16.10
C ARG A 201 7.04 -7.97 -15.01
N TRP A 202 6.33 -7.28 -14.11
CA TRP A 202 5.57 -7.94 -13.07
C TRP A 202 4.34 -8.66 -13.62
N TYR A 203 3.68 -8.11 -14.64
CA TYR A 203 2.58 -8.76 -15.33
C TYR A 203 3.04 -10.07 -16.01
N ASP A 204 4.15 -10.03 -16.73
CA ASP A 204 4.71 -11.20 -17.39
C ASP A 204 5.11 -12.29 -16.38
N ALA A 205 5.71 -11.90 -15.24
CA ALA A 205 6.03 -12.82 -14.16
C ALA A 205 4.78 -13.43 -13.52
N TYR A 206 3.73 -12.64 -13.31
CA TYR A 206 2.44 -13.10 -12.82
C TYR A 206 1.82 -14.14 -13.78
N LYS A 207 1.74 -13.80 -15.06
CA LYS A 207 1.19 -14.70 -16.10
C LYS A 207 1.99 -15.99 -16.24
N LYS A 208 3.30 -15.90 -16.11
CA LYS A 208 4.17 -17.08 -16.07
C LYS A 208 3.83 -17.96 -14.88
N SER A 209 3.68 -17.40 -13.68
CA SER A 209 3.30 -18.16 -12.48
C SER A 209 1.90 -18.79 -12.57
N GLU A 210 0.93 -18.13 -13.25
CA GLU A 210 -0.38 -18.73 -13.52
C GLU A 210 -0.26 -19.95 -14.46
N ASN A 211 0.59 -19.88 -15.46
CA ASN A 211 0.77 -20.94 -16.47
C ASN A 211 1.69 -22.06 -15.96
N ASP A 212 2.70 -21.69 -15.14
CA ASP A 212 3.63 -22.62 -14.52
C ASP A 212 3.03 -23.33 -13.29
N GLY A 213 1.73 -23.23 -13.04
CA GLY A 213 1.00 -24.06 -12.07
C GLY A 213 1.23 -25.56 -12.25
N SER A 214 2.20 -25.92 -13.08
CA SER A 214 2.92 -27.18 -13.13
C SER A 214 3.79 -27.33 -11.87
N GLU A 215 3.73 -28.50 -11.28
CA GLU A 215 4.39 -28.97 -10.05
C GLU A 215 5.91 -28.65 -9.93
N ASP A 216 6.58 -28.17 -10.99
CA ASP A 216 8.02 -27.97 -11.06
C ASP A 216 8.54 -26.64 -10.45
N GLY A 217 7.72 -25.61 -10.35
CA GLY A 217 8.11 -24.33 -9.75
C GLY A 217 7.94 -24.27 -8.23
N LEU A 218 7.03 -25.06 -7.67
CA LEU A 218 6.75 -25.12 -6.23
C LEU A 218 7.97 -25.53 -5.38
N PRO A 219 8.81 -26.51 -5.79
CA PRO A 219 10.02 -26.89 -5.05
C PRO A 219 11.05 -25.78 -4.99
N LEU A 220 11.28 -25.05 -6.09
CA LEU A 220 12.25 -23.94 -6.15
C LEU A 220 11.79 -22.75 -5.29
N MET A 221 10.51 -22.47 -5.28
CA MET A 221 9.93 -21.39 -4.47
C MET A 221 9.98 -21.75 -2.96
N SER A 222 9.68 -23.01 -2.62
CA SER A 222 9.84 -23.51 -1.26
C SER A 222 11.29 -23.40 -0.79
N GLU A 223 12.25 -23.75 -1.65
CA GLU A 223 13.67 -23.62 -1.36
C GLU A 223 14.10 -22.17 -1.11
N VAL A 224 13.60 -21.22 -1.90
CA VAL A 224 13.86 -19.78 -1.72
C VAL A 224 13.25 -19.28 -0.41
N LEU A 225 12.01 -19.66 -0.09
CA LEU A 225 11.36 -19.29 1.17
C LEU A 225 12.09 -19.86 2.39
N GLU A 226 12.48 -21.13 2.34
CA GLU A 226 13.28 -21.75 3.39
C GLU A 226 14.67 -21.13 3.54
N ALA A 227 15.31 -20.74 2.42
CA ALA A 227 16.58 -20.03 2.43
C ALA A 227 16.44 -18.66 3.08
N LYS A 228 15.35 -17.93 2.78
CA LYS A 228 15.03 -16.63 3.39
C LYS A 228 14.78 -16.75 4.90
N GLU A 229 13.99 -17.73 5.33
CA GLU A 229 13.78 -17.99 6.76
C GLU A 229 15.06 -18.40 7.49
N ARG A 230 15.89 -19.24 6.86
CA ARG A 230 17.21 -19.60 7.41
C ARG A 230 18.12 -18.39 7.54
N TYR A 231 18.10 -17.49 6.54
CA TYR A 231 18.84 -16.24 6.57
C TYR A 231 18.38 -15.32 7.70
N GLU A 232 17.08 -15.08 7.86
CA GLU A 232 16.59 -14.20 8.93
C GLU A 232 16.87 -14.79 10.32
N ARG A 233 16.66 -16.09 10.52
CA ARG A 233 17.03 -16.77 11.79
C ARG A 233 18.54 -16.72 12.07
N ALA A 234 19.38 -16.84 11.04
CA ALA A 234 20.83 -16.72 11.21
C ALA A 234 21.23 -15.28 11.54
N LYS A 235 20.61 -14.31 10.91
CA LYS A 235 20.81 -12.88 11.15
C LYS A 235 20.39 -12.49 12.57
N GLU A 236 19.27 -12.99 13.08
CA GLU A 236 18.84 -12.78 14.47
C GLU A 236 19.86 -13.37 15.46
N ARG A 237 20.29 -14.61 15.26
CA ARG A 237 21.31 -15.25 16.12
C ARG A 237 22.63 -14.47 16.10
N LEU A 238 23.06 -14.02 14.93
CA LEU A 238 24.28 -13.22 14.80
C LEU A 238 24.12 -11.87 15.50
N THR A 239 22.94 -11.26 15.41
CA THR A 239 22.65 -10.01 16.12
C THR A 239 22.66 -10.22 17.65
N MET A 240 22.07 -11.30 18.14
CA MET A 240 22.10 -11.64 19.57
C MET A 240 23.54 -11.88 20.02
N TRP A 241 24.33 -12.68 19.30
CA TRP A 241 25.72 -12.94 19.63
C TRP A 241 26.56 -11.65 19.69
N LEU A 242 26.41 -10.75 18.70
CA LEU A 242 27.12 -9.46 18.69
C LEU A 242 26.64 -8.50 19.79
N ASN A 243 25.40 -8.60 20.27
CA ASN A 243 24.93 -7.85 21.42
C ASN A 243 25.62 -8.33 22.72
N ASP A 244 25.87 -9.63 22.84
CA ASP A 244 26.58 -10.23 23.98
C ASP A 244 28.10 -9.97 23.90
N HIS A 245 28.61 -9.55 22.72
CA HIS A 245 30.03 -9.28 22.44
C HIS A 245 30.19 -7.88 21.85
N PRO A 246 29.93 -6.80 22.64
CA PRO A 246 29.94 -5.44 22.13
C PRO A 246 31.32 -5.02 21.62
N GLY A 247 31.34 -4.46 20.41
CA GLY A 247 32.57 -4.03 19.73
C GLY A 247 33.25 -5.09 18.86
N GLU A 248 32.81 -6.33 18.92
CA GLU A 248 33.36 -7.39 18.07
C GLU A 248 32.86 -7.31 16.61
N ARG A 249 33.62 -7.94 15.72
CA ARG A 249 33.31 -8.07 14.30
C ARG A 249 33.46 -9.53 13.89
N VAL A 250 32.52 -9.99 13.07
CA VAL A 250 32.57 -11.34 12.51
C VAL A 250 32.96 -11.25 11.04
N HIS A 251 34.04 -11.91 10.66
CA HIS A 251 34.54 -11.97 9.29
C HIS A 251 34.19 -13.30 8.64
N CYS A 252 33.61 -13.29 7.49
CA CYS A 252 33.27 -14.48 6.73
C CYS A 252 33.19 -14.21 5.23
N ASN A 253 33.92 -14.96 4.43
CA ASN A 253 33.87 -14.91 2.95
C ASN A 253 34.00 -13.50 2.37
N GLY A 254 34.91 -12.68 2.90
CA GLY A 254 35.10 -11.29 2.45
C GLY A 254 33.98 -10.34 2.85
N HIS A 255 33.19 -10.68 3.85
CA HIS A 255 32.21 -9.82 4.46
C HIS A 255 32.50 -9.62 5.95
N VAL A 256 32.14 -8.45 6.46
CA VAL A 256 32.24 -8.10 7.87
C VAL A 256 30.88 -7.80 8.42
N ALA A 257 30.50 -8.47 9.49
CA ALA A 257 29.30 -8.16 10.27
C ALA A 257 29.67 -7.45 11.57
N ARG A 258 28.95 -6.39 11.91
CA ARG A 258 29.09 -5.62 13.16
C ARG A 258 27.80 -4.95 13.54
N LEU A 259 27.64 -4.63 14.81
CA LEU A 259 26.60 -3.72 15.25
C LEU A 259 27.02 -2.26 14.98
N VAL A 260 26.11 -1.46 14.47
CA VAL A 260 26.32 -0.04 14.19
C VAL A 260 25.25 0.74 14.94
N GLU A 261 25.70 1.63 15.82
CA GLU A 261 24.82 2.62 16.42
C GLU A 261 24.44 3.65 15.37
N THR A 262 23.15 3.85 15.15
CA THR A 262 22.63 4.92 14.29
C THR A 262 21.78 5.85 15.13
N SER A 263 22.03 7.14 15.00
CA SER A 263 21.17 8.16 15.60
C SER A 263 20.31 8.80 14.52
N ARG A 264 19.04 8.99 14.82
CA ARG A 264 18.11 9.74 13.99
C ARG A 264 17.52 10.87 14.82
N THR A 265 17.70 12.10 14.35
CA THR A 265 17.02 13.26 14.94
C THR A 265 15.72 13.49 14.20
N THR A 266 14.64 13.57 14.92
CA THR A 266 13.31 13.91 14.37
C THR A 266 12.80 15.17 15.05
N THR A 267 12.12 16.01 14.29
CA THR A 267 11.43 17.20 14.81
C THR A 267 9.98 16.86 15.10
N ASP A 268 9.51 17.18 16.30
CA ASP A 268 8.11 17.03 16.68
C ASP A 268 7.32 18.25 16.16
N TYR A 269 6.90 18.15 14.93
CA TYR A 269 6.14 19.22 14.26
C TYR A 269 4.79 19.52 14.90
N ALA A 270 4.12 18.51 15.50
CA ALA A 270 2.83 18.72 16.12
C ALA A 270 2.93 19.63 17.35
N THR A 271 3.97 19.44 18.15
CA THR A 271 4.27 20.31 19.30
C THR A 271 4.75 21.70 18.83
N LEU A 272 5.52 21.74 17.74
CA LEU A 272 6.07 22.97 17.19
C LEU A 272 4.97 23.91 16.67
N PHE A 273 4.05 23.43 15.85
CA PHE A 273 2.96 24.22 15.27
C PHE A 273 1.91 24.67 16.30
N GLY A 274 1.83 23.97 17.44
CA GLY A 274 0.92 24.33 18.52
C GLY A 274 1.41 25.50 19.38
N GLN A 275 2.67 25.88 19.29
CA GLN A 275 3.28 26.80 20.24
C GLN A 275 3.91 28.08 19.68
N HIS A 276 4.29 28.23 18.45
CA HIS A 276 4.77 29.47 17.78
C HIS A 276 5.76 29.20 16.62
N PRO A 277 5.63 29.90 15.49
CA PRO A 277 6.45 29.64 14.29
C PRO A 277 7.88 30.24 14.34
N GLU A 278 8.20 31.07 15.33
CA GLU A 278 9.46 31.78 15.42
C GLU A 278 10.51 31.11 16.32
N ILE A 279 10.27 29.90 16.82
CA ILE A 279 11.08 29.26 17.85
C ILE A 279 12.22 28.40 17.28
N ASP A 280 13.37 28.43 17.92
CA ASP A 280 14.52 27.55 17.70
C ASP A 280 14.03 26.06 17.73
N LEU A 281 14.24 25.34 16.63
CA LEU A 281 13.81 23.96 16.47
C LEU A 281 14.52 22.97 17.40
N LYS A 282 15.68 23.32 17.96
CA LYS A 282 16.47 22.38 18.77
C LYS A 282 15.73 21.79 19.98
N PRO A 283 14.89 22.52 20.74
CA PRO A 283 14.18 21.95 21.87
C PRO A 283 13.14 20.90 21.49
N PHE A 284 12.70 20.89 20.23
CA PHE A 284 11.69 19.98 19.70
C PHE A 284 12.28 18.78 18.95
N GLN A 285 13.59 18.73 18.82
CA GLN A 285 14.28 17.63 18.18
C GLN A 285 14.43 16.46 19.17
N LYS A 286 13.92 15.30 18.79
CA LYS A 286 14.13 14.04 19.48
C LYS A 286 15.19 13.25 18.71
N THR A 287 16.29 12.92 19.37
CA THR A 287 17.29 12.01 18.80
C THR A 287 17.04 10.62 19.36
N SER A 288 16.72 9.68 18.47
CA SER A 288 16.66 8.26 18.80
C SER A 288 17.96 7.60 18.35
N LYS A 289 18.47 6.72 19.21
CA LYS A 289 19.61 5.85 18.87
C LYS A 289 19.07 4.44 18.65
N ALA A 290 19.51 3.81 17.58
CA ALA A 290 19.22 2.42 17.30
C ALA A 290 20.50 1.68 16.96
N ILE A 291 20.62 0.46 17.45
CA ILE A 291 21.71 -0.45 17.09
C ILE A 291 21.17 -1.38 16.03
N ARG A 292 21.87 -1.53 14.93
CA ARG A 292 21.50 -2.44 13.86
C ARG A 292 22.68 -3.27 13.39
N LEU A 293 22.39 -4.50 12.96
CA LEU A 293 23.38 -5.33 12.28
C LEU A 293 23.75 -4.71 10.94
N SER A 294 25.05 -4.56 10.69
CA SER A 294 25.62 -4.13 9.41
C SER A 294 26.50 -5.25 8.87
N ILE A 295 26.18 -5.76 7.68
CA ILE A 295 27.02 -6.73 6.96
C ILE A 295 27.48 -6.04 5.69
N VAL A 296 28.77 -5.84 5.54
CA VAL A 296 29.36 -5.15 4.39
C VAL A 296 30.48 -6.00 3.77
N LYS A 297 30.66 -5.86 2.47
CA LYS A 297 31.80 -6.48 1.76
C LYS A 297 33.10 -5.78 2.21
N GLU A 298 34.12 -6.56 2.57
CA GLU A 298 35.43 -5.99 2.86
C GLU A 298 36.03 -5.33 1.63
N LYS A 299 36.47 -4.08 1.77
CA LYS A 299 37.29 -3.44 0.74
C LYS A 299 38.65 -4.13 0.78
N LYS A 300 39.07 -4.77 -0.30
CA LYS A 300 40.47 -5.16 -0.48
C LYS A 300 41.26 -3.84 -0.49
N ASN A 301 42.07 -3.63 0.54
CA ASN A 301 43.08 -2.59 0.46
C ASN A 301 44.03 -3.00 -0.67
N ALA A 302 44.11 -2.17 -1.69
CA ALA A 302 45.05 -2.30 -2.79
C ALA A 302 46.43 -1.88 -2.28
#